data_0c458edeaf32e2a099a3dd1609c7a7a7
#
_entry.id   0c458edeaf32e2a099a3dd1609c7a7a7
#
_cell.length_a   1.000
_cell.length_b   1.000
_cell.length_c   1.000
_cell.angle_alpha   90.00
_cell.angle_beta   90.00
_cell.angle_gamma   90.00
#
_symmetry.space_group_name_H-M   'P 1'
#
loop_
_entity.id
_entity.type
_entity.pdbx_description
1 polymer ?
#
loop_
_entity_poly.entity_id
_entity_poly.type
_entity_poly.pdbx_seq_one_letter_code
_entity_poly.pdbx_strand_id
1 'polypeptide(L)'
;MKKIILCLLFLFMNCSNQQNNWTTLFDGKDVSRWRGFKQNDFPFDGWSVENSTLKTIVGGNKVDIITKEAYKDFELVLEWKVSPIGNSGVFYFAREEGDYIWQTAPEMQVLDNTAHHDGKRNVTSAGALYDLIAPIQDVSKKVGEYNEARIIVKNNLVEHWLNGTKILNYEYGSDEVKGLIANSKFASMPLFAKENTGHIGLQHHGEEVWYRNIKIRKL
;
A
#
# COMPACT_ATOMS: atom_id res chain seq x y z
N MET A 1 -53.69 -45.01 22.19
CA MET A 1 -53.47 -43.82 21.40
C MET A 1 -52.20 -43.15 21.92
N LYS A 2 -51.03 -43.31 21.23
CA LYS A 2 -49.76 -42.73 21.61
C LYS A 2 -49.62 -41.40 20.89
N LYS A 3 -49.49 -40.27 21.62
CA LYS A 3 -49.26 -38.95 21.08
C LYS A 3 -47.77 -38.83 20.83
N ILE A 4 -47.34 -38.61 19.54
CA ILE A 4 -45.99 -38.29 19.14
C ILE A 4 -45.85 -36.78 19.22
N ILE A 5 -45.01 -36.31 20.14
CA ILE A 5 -44.60 -34.89 20.24
C ILE A 5 -43.43 -34.71 19.30
N LEU A 6 -43.66 -33.95 18.21
CA LEU A 6 -42.64 -33.56 17.26
C LEU A 6 -41.91 -32.28 17.80
N CYS A 7 -40.69 -32.44 18.35
CA CYS A 7 -39.84 -31.31 18.70
C CYS A 7 -39.21 -30.71 17.43
N LEU A 8 -39.69 -29.53 17.02
CA LEU A 8 -39.01 -28.74 16.02
C LEU A 8 -37.77 -28.08 16.67
N LEU A 9 -36.58 -28.56 16.32
CA LEU A 9 -35.32 -27.84 16.58
C LEU A 9 -35.21 -26.65 15.61
N PHE A 10 -35.40 -25.44 16.12
CA PHE A 10 -35.01 -24.22 15.42
C PHE A 10 -33.49 -24.07 15.50
N LEU A 11 -32.79 -24.38 14.41
CA LEU A 11 -31.40 -23.99 14.21
C LEU A 11 -31.34 -22.48 13.97
N PHE A 12 -30.98 -21.71 15.01
CA PHE A 12 -30.58 -20.31 14.85
C PHE A 12 -29.24 -20.30 14.13
N MET A 13 -29.25 -20.04 12.81
CA MET A 13 -28.07 -19.61 12.10
C MET A 13 -27.67 -18.23 12.64
N ASN A 14 -26.68 -18.19 13.52
CA ASN A 14 -25.99 -16.97 13.84
C ASN A 14 -25.24 -16.50 12.57
N CYS A 15 -25.89 -15.66 11.79
CA CYS A 15 -25.20 -14.82 10.81
C CYS A 15 -24.32 -13.86 11.62
N SER A 16 -23.02 -14.19 11.76
CA SER A 16 -22.05 -13.24 12.25
C SER A 16 -22.03 -12.07 11.26
N ASN A 17 -22.65 -10.95 11.64
CA ASN A 17 -22.42 -9.67 11.00
C ASN A 17 -20.92 -9.39 11.09
N GLN A 18 -20.16 -9.72 10.05
CA GLN A 18 -18.82 -9.16 9.87
C GLN A 18 -19.04 -7.64 9.70
N GLN A 19 -19.00 -6.94 10.83
CA GLN A 19 -18.95 -5.48 10.83
C GLN A 19 -17.80 -5.09 9.90
N ASN A 20 -18.12 -4.25 8.94
CA ASN A 20 -17.21 -3.74 7.94
C ASN A 20 -16.25 -2.77 8.65
N ASN A 21 -15.18 -3.29 9.28
CA ASN A 21 -14.25 -2.54 10.14
C ASN A 21 -13.24 -1.71 9.34
N TRP A 22 -13.67 -1.21 8.17
CA TRP A 22 -12.83 -0.33 7.37
C TRP A 22 -12.75 1.08 7.98
N THR A 23 -11.52 1.55 8.12
CA THR A 23 -11.21 2.95 8.41
C THR A 23 -10.88 3.66 7.10
N THR A 24 -11.62 4.71 6.77
CA THR A 24 -11.30 5.58 5.63
C THR A 24 -10.09 6.42 5.98
N LEU A 25 -9.01 6.28 5.21
CA LEU A 25 -7.80 7.10 5.33
C LEU A 25 -7.88 8.37 4.49
N PHE A 26 -8.61 8.33 3.38
CA PHE A 26 -8.90 9.48 2.54
C PHE A 26 -10.23 9.27 1.79
N ASP A 27 -11.16 10.20 1.96
CA ASP A 27 -12.52 10.17 1.40
C ASP A 27 -12.72 11.12 0.20
N GLY A 28 -11.64 11.74 -0.26
CA GLY A 28 -11.66 12.77 -1.30
C GLY A 28 -11.54 14.21 -0.78
N LYS A 29 -11.45 14.42 0.55
CA LYS A 29 -11.38 15.76 1.18
C LYS A 29 -10.49 15.78 2.40
N ASP A 30 -10.67 14.86 3.34
CA ASP A 30 -10.03 14.88 4.65
C ASP A 30 -8.63 14.25 4.61
N VAL A 31 -7.61 15.05 4.93
CA VAL A 31 -6.21 14.64 5.06
C VAL A 31 -5.77 14.53 6.52
N SER A 32 -6.67 14.66 7.49
CA SER A 32 -6.35 14.71 8.92
C SER A 32 -5.63 13.48 9.45
N ARG A 33 -5.75 12.34 8.75
CA ARG A 33 -5.05 11.08 9.07
C ARG A 33 -3.64 11.00 8.50
N TRP A 34 -3.22 11.98 7.71
CA TRP A 34 -1.93 12.04 7.04
C TRP A 34 -1.08 13.19 7.57
N ARG A 35 0.22 13.05 7.45
CA ARG A 35 1.23 14.09 7.68
C ARG A 35 2.44 13.84 6.78
N GLY A 36 3.28 14.83 6.63
CA GLY A 36 4.55 14.65 5.94
C GLY A 36 5.48 13.71 6.73
N PHE A 37 6.31 12.95 6.02
CA PHE A 37 7.38 12.17 6.61
C PHE A 37 8.32 13.11 7.37
N LYS A 38 8.60 12.82 8.66
CA LYS A 38 9.35 13.67 9.59
C LYS A 38 8.73 15.07 9.80
N GLN A 39 7.43 15.23 9.53
CA GLN A 39 6.70 16.48 9.77
C GLN A 39 5.47 16.23 10.63
N ASN A 40 4.97 17.28 11.28
CA ASN A 40 3.76 17.20 12.10
C ASN A 40 2.48 17.39 11.28
N ASP A 41 2.57 18.18 10.20
CA ASP A 41 1.44 18.60 9.40
C ASP A 41 1.45 17.97 8.00
N PHE A 42 0.33 18.10 7.30
CA PHE A 42 0.21 17.68 5.91
C PHE A 42 0.94 18.69 4.99
N PRO A 43 1.84 18.23 4.08
CA PRO A 43 2.67 19.11 3.25
C PRO A 43 1.92 19.61 2.02
N PHE A 44 1.07 20.64 2.18
CA PHE A 44 0.30 21.24 1.07
C PHE A 44 1.16 21.95 0.02
N ASP A 45 2.43 22.15 0.25
CA ASP A 45 3.40 22.66 -0.73
C ASP A 45 3.92 21.58 -1.69
N GLY A 46 3.69 20.31 -1.38
CA GLY A 46 4.01 19.15 -2.23
C GLY A 46 2.79 18.36 -2.68
N TRP A 47 1.68 18.45 -1.95
CA TRP A 47 0.47 17.69 -2.20
C TRP A 47 -0.76 18.59 -2.25
N SER A 48 -1.70 18.28 -3.14
CA SER A 48 -3.01 18.94 -3.21
C SER A 48 -4.16 17.94 -3.06
N VAL A 49 -5.32 18.46 -2.71
CA VAL A 49 -6.61 17.76 -2.78
C VAL A 49 -7.42 18.38 -3.91
N GLU A 50 -7.54 17.64 -5.00
CA GLU A 50 -8.24 18.11 -6.21
C GLU A 50 -9.17 17.01 -6.74
N ASN A 51 -10.39 17.36 -7.14
CA ASN A 51 -11.34 16.42 -7.75
C ASN A 51 -11.50 15.10 -6.94
N SER A 52 -11.56 15.20 -5.62
CA SER A 52 -11.64 14.08 -4.69
C SER A 52 -10.44 13.14 -4.74
N THR A 53 -9.26 13.64 -5.09
CA THR A 53 -8.00 12.90 -5.09
C THR A 53 -6.91 13.60 -4.30
N LEU A 54 -6.01 12.84 -3.68
CA LEU A 54 -4.68 13.29 -3.28
C LEU A 54 -3.80 13.30 -4.52
N LYS A 55 -3.11 14.40 -4.76
CA LYS A 55 -2.29 14.60 -5.96
C LYS A 55 -0.93 15.19 -5.58
N THR A 56 0.13 14.64 -6.15
CA THR A 56 1.47 15.24 -6.07
C THR A 56 1.57 16.49 -6.93
N ILE A 57 2.23 17.56 -6.43
CA ILE A 57 2.44 18.81 -7.16
C ILE A 57 3.80 18.76 -7.85
N VAL A 58 3.81 18.75 -9.19
CA VAL A 58 5.05 18.81 -9.97
C VAL A 58 5.81 20.11 -9.68
N GLY A 59 7.08 20.00 -9.32
CA GLY A 59 7.89 21.14 -8.89
C GLY A 59 7.65 21.61 -7.45
N GLY A 60 6.72 20.99 -6.75
CA GLY A 60 6.50 21.21 -5.31
C GLY A 60 7.54 20.52 -4.42
N ASN A 61 7.38 20.68 -3.11
CA ASN A 61 8.25 20.04 -2.13
C ASN A 61 8.05 18.52 -2.13
N LYS A 62 9.10 17.76 -2.41
CA LYS A 62 9.07 16.29 -2.51
C LYS A 62 9.10 15.62 -1.15
N VAL A 63 8.07 15.83 -0.35
CA VAL A 63 7.87 15.19 0.94
C VAL A 63 6.89 14.03 0.79
N ASP A 64 7.31 12.83 1.14
CA ASP A 64 6.42 11.68 1.25
C ASP A 64 5.40 11.91 2.36
N ILE A 65 4.19 11.40 2.21
CA ILE A 65 3.19 11.44 3.28
C ILE A 65 3.05 10.09 3.95
N ILE A 66 2.80 10.12 5.26
CA ILE A 66 2.57 8.91 6.06
C ILE A 66 1.29 9.04 6.88
N THR A 67 0.67 7.90 7.19
CA THR A 67 -0.44 7.88 8.15
C THR A 67 0.02 8.28 9.55
N LYS A 68 -0.83 8.95 10.33
CA LYS A 68 -0.53 9.24 11.76
C LYS A 68 -0.53 7.98 12.61
N GLU A 69 -1.34 7.00 12.26
CA GLU A 69 -1.42 5.69 12.92
C GLU A 69 -0.46 4.68 12.27
N ALA A 70 0.12 3.81 13.09
CA ALA A 70 0.95 2.69 12.64
C ALA A 70 0.12 1.39 12.59
N TYR A 71 0.50 0.49 11.69
CA TYR A 71 -0.20 -0.77 11.43
C TYR A 71 0.78 -1.95 11.42
N LYS A 72 0.28 -3.11 11.84
CA LYS A 72 1.01 -4.39 11.80
C LYS A 72 0.30 -5.38 10.86
N ASP A 73 -0.83 -5.92 11.29
CA ASP A 73 -1.67 -6.79 10.49
C ASP A 73 -2.82 -5.95 9.94
N PHE A 74 -2.92 -5.87 8.62
CA PHE A 74 -3.89 -4.99 7.97
C PHE A 74 -4.23 -5.43 6.54
N GLU A 75 -5.34 -4.91 6.05
CA GLU A 75 -5.66 -4.86 4.62
C GLU A 75 -5.85 -3.41 4.22
N LEU A 76 -5.02 -2.94 3.29
CA LEU A 76 -5.08 -1.62 2.67
C LEU A 76 -5.66 -1.76 1.26
N VAL A 77 -6.59 -0.88 0.91
CA VAL A 77 -7.10 -0.73 -0.47
C VAL A 77 -7.05 0.74 -0.84
N LEU A 78 -6.56 1.02 -2.03
CA LEU A 78 -6.55 2.36 -2.61
C LEU A 78 -6.59 2.29 -4.14
N GLU A 79 -6.91 3.41 -4.77
CA GLU A 79 -6.78 3.56 -6.21
C GLU A 79 -5.70 4.59 -6.53
N TRP A 80 -4.88 4.29 -7.54
CA TRP A 80 -3.84 5.19 -8.02
C TRP A 80 -3.87 5.36 -9.54
N LYS A 81 -3.41 6.50 -10.00
CA LYS A 81 -3.25 6.85 -11.41
C LYS A 81 -1.96 7.65 -11.57
N VAL A 82 -1.24 7.42 -12.67
CA VAL A 82 0.01 8.13 -13.00
C VAL A 82 -0.13 8.94 -14.28
N SER A 83 0.63 10.03 -14.37
CA SER A 83 0.93 10.75 -15.61
C SER A 83 1.90 9.94 -16.50
N PRO A 84 2.12 10.33 -17.76
CA PRO A 84 3.23 9.78 -18.54
C PRO A 84 4.56 9.92 -17.78
N ILE A 85 5.36 8.85 -17.77
CA ILE A 85 6.62 8.71 -17.00
C ILE A 85 6.39 8.78 -15.48
N GLY A 86 5.15 8.69 -15.01
CA GLY A 86 4.82 8.83 -13.59
C GLY A 86 5.42 7.72 -12.72
N ASN A 87 5.95 8.14 -11.56
CA ASN A 87 6.55 7.27 -10.55
C ASN A 87 6.11 7.68 -9.15
N SER A 88 5.78 6.71 -8.34
CA SER A 88 5.43 6.82 -6.93
C SER A 88 5.51 5.44 -6.27
N GLY A 89 5.14 5.33 -4.98
CA GLY A 89 5.14 4.09 -4.25
C GLY A 89 4.14 4.08 -3.09
N VAL A 90 3.67 2.90 -2.73
CA VAL A 90 2.90 2.66 -1.51
C VAL A 90 3.79 1.92 -0.52
N PHE A 91 4.23 2.63 0.50
CA PHE A 91 5.07 2.07 1.57
C PHE A 91 4.22 1.48 2.70
N TYR A 92 4.74 0.47 3.35
CA TYR A 92 4.19 -0.08 4.59
C TYR A 92 5.31 -0.37 5.58
N PHE A 93 4.96 -0.35 6.88
CA PHE A 93 5.93 -0.42 7.99
C PHE A 93 6.95 0.71 7.97
N ALA A 94 6.57 1.87 7.39
CA ALA A 94 7.45 3.03 7.35
C ALA A 94 7.77 3.53 8.76
N ARG A 95 9.04 3.83 8.98
CA ARG A 95 9.60 4.35 10.23
C ARG A 95 10.43 5.60 9.95
N GLU A 96 10.55 6.48 10.93
CA GLU A 96 11.19 7.78 10.77
C GLU A 96 12.64 7.86 11.28
N GLU A 97 13.24 6.70 11.57
CA GLU A 97 14.65 6.62 11.97
C GLU A 97 15.62 6.88 10.81
N GLY A 98 15.19 6.64 9.56
CA GLY A 98 15.95 6.97 8.34
C GLY A 98 15.73 8.42 7.89
N ASP A 99 16.58 8.92 6.99
CA ASP A 99 16.40 10.25 6.38
C ASP A 99 15.29 10.27 5.32
N TYR A 100 15.06 9.12 4.70
CA TYR A 100 14.05 8.91 3.67
C TYR A 100 13.20 7.69 4.01
N ILE A 101 11.94 7.69 3.61
CA ILE A 101 10.99 6.62 3.90
C ILE A 101 11.47 5.25 3.38
N TRP A 102 12.07 5.21 2.20
CA TRP A 102 12.57 3.98 1.55
C TRP A 102 13.80 3.36 2.23
N GLN A 103 14.41 4.05 3.20
CA GLN A 103 15.49 3.47 4.00
C GLN A 103 14.99 2.50 5.07
N THR A 104 13.70 2.52 5.38
CA THR A 104 13.09 1.68 6.41
C THR A 104 11.99 0.77 5.87
N ALA A 105 11.25 1.23 4.88
CA ALA A 105 9.98 0.66 4.45
C ALA A 105 10.06 -0.12 3.13
N PRO A 106 9.48 -1.34 3.06
CA PRO A 106 9.17 -1.97 1.79
C PRO A 106 8.13 -1.16 1.02
N GLU A 107 8.17 -1.29 -0.30
CA GLU A 107 7.38 -0.50 -1.24
C GLU A 107 6.66 -1.39 -2.25
N MET A 108 5.35 -1.18 -2.40
CA MET A 108 4.62 -1.61 -3.59
C MET A 108 4.74 -0.50 -4.63
N GLN A 109 5.43 -0.79 -5.74
CA GLN A 109 5.72 0.18 -6.79
C GLN A 109 4.46 0.68 -7.50
N VAL A 110 4.42 1.99 -7.77
CA VAL A 110 3.41 2.70 -8.56
C VAL A 110 4.10 3.38 -9.73
N LEU A 111 3.85 2.91 -10.98
CA LEU A 111 4.69 3.28 -12.10
C LEU A 111 3.93 3.29 -13.45
N ASP A 112 4.36 4.17 -14.35
CA ASP A 112 4.17 3.98 -15.78
C ASP A 112 5.19 2.96 -16.30
N ASN A 113 4.78 1.69 -16.42
CA ASN A 113 5.65 0.60 -16.87
C ASN A 113 6.18 0.80 -18.28
N THR A 114 5.52 1.62 -19.11
CA THR A 114 5.86 1.75 -20.54
C THR A 114 6.90 2.82 -20.80
N ALA A 115 6.83 3.95 -20.11
CA ALA A 115 7.68 5.10 -20.41
C ALA A 115 8.74 5.38 -19.33
N HIS A 116 8.53 4.98 -18.07
CA HIS A 116 9.53 5.16 -17.03
C HIS A 116 10.67 4.13 -17.16
N HIS A 117 11.90 4.55 -16.83
CA HIS A 117 13.09 3.68 -16.96
C HIS A 117 13.02 2.44 -16.06
N ASP A 118 12.41 2.53 -14.88
CA ASP A 118 12.22 1.41 -13.95
C ASP A 118 11.28 0.34 -14.52
N GLY A 119 10.37 0.68 -15.43
CA GLY A 119 9.49 -0.28 -16.09
C GLY A 119 10.21 -1.32 -16.97
N LYS A 120 11.51 -1.08 -17.27
CA LYS A 120 12.34 -2.02 -18.04
C LYS A 120 12.77 -3.26 -17.27
N ARG A 121 12.65 -3.25 -15.94
CA ARG A 121 13.00 -4.39 -15.07
C ARG A 121 11.75 -4.83 -14.33
N ASN A 122 11.43 -6.11 -14.38
CA ASN A 122 10.23 -6.65 -13.73
C ASN A 122 10.21 -6.40 -12.21
N VAL A 123 11.37 -6.45 -11.55
CA VAL A 123 11.48 -6.22 -10.10
C VAL A 123 11.27 -4.75 -9.68
N THR A 124 11.20 -3.82 -10.64
CA THR A 124 10.93 -2.40 -10.41
C THR A 124 9.67 -1.91 -11.11
N SER A 125 8.88 -2.84 -11.71
CA SER A 125 7.62 -2.52 -12.37
C SER A 125 6.47 -2.30 -11.38
N ALA A 126 5.35 -1.73 -11.86
CA ALA A 126 4.17 -1.48 -11.06
C ALA A 126 3.70 -2.75 -10.32
N GLY A 127 3.43 -2.64 -9.03
CA GLY A 127 3.02 -3.73 -8.16
C GLY A 127 4.15 -4.56 -7.56
N ALA A 128 5.39 -4.46 -8.05
CA ALA A 128 6.54 -5.15 -7.48
C ALA A 128 6.73 -4.83 -5.98
N LEU A 129 7.29 -5.78 -5.23
CA LEU A 129 8.06 -5.41 -4.05
C LEU A 129 9.38 -4.81 -4.58
N TYR A 130 9.45 -3.49 -4.57
CA TYR A 130 10.43 -2.72 -5.34
C TYR A 130 11.86 -3.22 -5.15
N ASP A 131 12.50 -3.51 -6.29
CA ASP A 131 13.89 -4.01 -6.43
C ASP A 131 14.18 -5.34 -5.70
N LEU A 132 13.14 -6.08 -5.27
CA LEU A 132 13.25 -7.38 -4.58
C LEU A 132 12.46 -8.49 -5.25
N ILE A 133 11.13 -8.34 -5.44
CA ILE A 133 10.26 -9.38 -5.99
C ILE A 133 9.41 -8.80 -7.11
N ALA A 134 9.52 -9.41 -8.30
CA ALA A 134 8.71 -9.04 -9.45
C ALA A 134 7.27 -9.55 -9.32
N PRO A 135 6.27 -8.83 -9.86
CA PRO A 135 4.93 -9.38 -10.03
C PRO A 135 4.96 -10.57 -11.02
N ILE A 136 4.11 -11.57 -10.79
CA ILE A 136 4.00 -12.74 -11.68
C ILE A 136 3.46 -12.40 -13.05
N GLN A 137 2.74 -11.27 -13.16
CA GLN A 137 2.21 -10.72 -14.40
C GLN A 137 1.95 -9.22 -14.26
N ASP A 138 2.04 -8.49 -15.36
CA ASP A 138 1.60 -7.09 -15.42
C ASP A 138 0.10 -7.04 -15.74
N VAL A 139 -0.67 -6.51 -14.81
CA VAL A 139 -2.11 -6.25 -14.94
C VAL A 139 -2.42 -4.77 -14.76
N SER A 140 -1.40 -3.90 -14.86
CA SER A 140 -1.58 -2.46 -14.77
C SER A 140 -2.40 -1.93 -15.94
N LYS A 141 -3.22 -0.91 -15.68
CA LYS A 141 -3.97 -0.20 -16.70
C LYS A 141 -3.10 0.86 -17.36
N LYS A 142 -3.56 1.37 -18.48
CA LYS A 142 -2.85 2.42 -19.22
C LYS A 142 -2.70 3.70 -18.38
N VAL A 143 -1.66 4.45 -18.68
CA VAL A 143 -1.45 5.80 -18.13
C VAL A 143 -2.72 6.64 -18.23
N GLY A 144 -3.07 7.33 -17.15
CA GLY A 144 -4.30 8.12 -17.05
C GLY A 144 -5.53 7.34 -16.56
N GLU A 145 -5.47 6.01 -16.44
CA GLU A 145 -6.52 5.18 -15.86
C GLU A 145 -6.21 4.85 -14.39
N TYR A 146 -7.27 4.70 -13.57
CA TYR A 146 -7.11 4.29 -12.17
C TYR A 146 -6.90 2.79 -12.02
N ASN A 147 -5.84 2.40 -11.32
CA ASN A 147 -5.56 1.06 -10.86
C ASN A 147 -6.03 0.90 -9.41
N GLU A 148 -6.65 -0.21 -9.06
CA GLU A 148 -6.88 -0.60 -7.66
C GLU A 148 -5.68 -1.40 -7.14
N ALA A 149 -5.02 -0.89 -6.12
CA ALA A 149 -4.00 -1.62 -5.36
C ALA A 149 -4.57 -2.11 -4.04
N ARG A 150 -4.16 -3.34 -3.66
CA ARG A 150 -4.48 -3.92 -2.36
C ARG A 150 -3.22 -4.56 -1.79
N ILE A 151 -2.94 -4.24 -0.52
CA ILE A 151 -1.87 -4.86 0.25
C ILE A 151 -2.50 -5.55 1.45
N ILE A 152 -2.27 -6.85 1.61
CA ILE A 152 -2.72 -7.63 2.75
C ILE A 152 -1.49 -8.06 3.53
N VAL A 153 -1.47 -7.76 4.82
CA VAL A 153 -0.45 -8.24 5.76
C VAL A 153 -1.14 -8.94 6.90
N LYS A 154 -0.81 -10.21 7.11
CA LYS A 154 -1.33 -11.00 8.22
C LYS A 154 -0.29 -12.01 8.68
N ASN A 155 0.08 -11.95 9.97
CA ASN A 155 1.08 -12.87 10.54
C ASN A 155 2.36 -12.94 9.70
N ASN A 156 2.89 -11.79 9.26
CA ASN A 156 4.05 -11.61 8.38
C ASN A 156 3.85 -12.10 6.92
N LEU A 157 2.74 -12.73 6.56
CA LEU A 157 2.44 -12.98 5.16
C LEU A 157 1.96 -11.69 4.51
N VAL A 158 2.64 -11.31 3.42
CA VAL A 158 2.33 -10.11 2.63
C VAL A 158 1.86 -10.53 1.25
N GLU A 159 0.77 -9.93 0.80
CA GLU A 159 0.27 -10.08 -0.57
C GLU A 159 0.13 -8.72 -1.22
N HIS A 160 0.60 -8.58 -2.46
CA HIS A 160 0.25 -7.47 -3.34
C HIS A 160 -0.78 -7.92 -4.37
N TRP A 161 -1.82 -7.12 -4.49
CA TRP A 161 -2.89 -7.30 -5.48
C TRP A 161 -3.01 -6.04 -6.33
N LEU A 162 -3.19 -6.21 -7.61
CA LEU A 162 -3.41 -5.12 -8.55
C LEU A 162 -4.59 -5.47 -9.46
N ASN A 163 -5.57 -4.59 -9.55
CA ASN A 163 -6.79 -4.74 -10.36
C ASN A 163 -7.50 -6.10 -10.13
N GLY A 164 -7.64 -6.51 -8.87
CA GLY A 164 -8.31 -7.76 -8.46
C GLY A 164 -7.48 -9.03 -8.62
N THR A 165 -6.23 -8.93 -9.10
CA THR A 165 -5.32 -10.06 -9.28
C THR A 165 -4.21 -10.04 -8.22
N LYS A 166 -3.99 -11.17 -7.54
CA LYS A 166 -2.81 -11.34 -6.69
C LYS A 166 -1.58 -11.49 -7.57
N ILE A 167 -0.66 -10.54 -7.48
CA ILE A 167 0.51 -10.44 -8.36
C ILE A 167 1.82 -10.89 -7.71
N LEU A 168 1.89 -10.87 -6.38
CA LEU A 168 2.97 -11.48 -5.61
C LEU A 168 2.54 -11.75 -4.17
N ASN A 169 3.27 -12.63 -3.51
CA ASN A 169 3.22 -12.80 -2.05
C ASN A 169 4.59 -13.23 -1.53
N TYR A 170 4.85 -12.93 -0.26
CA TYR A 170 6.09 -13.31 0.43
C TYR A 170 5.88 -13.33 1.94
N GLU A 171 6.79 -13.98 2.66
CA GLU A 171 6.84 -13.93 4.12
C GLU A 171 7.86 -12.89 4.57
N TYR A 172 7.35 -11.82 5.21
CA TYR A 172 8.18 -10.73 5.72
C TYR A 172 9.15 -11.24 6.78
N GLY A 173 10.44 -10.90 6.63
CA GLY A 173 11.49 -11.32 7.54
C GLY A 173 11.94 -12.78 7.39
N SER A 174 11.46 -13.52 6.38
CA SER A 174 11.98 -14.85 6.03
C SER A 174 13.43 -14.79 5.59
N ASP A 175 14.13 -15.93 5.64
CA ASP A 175 15.52 -16.02 5.18
C ASP A 175 15.63 -15.79 3.67
N GLU A 176 14.60 -16.16 2.90
CA GLU A 176 14.50 -15.83 1.48
C GLU A 176 14.54 -14.31 1.25
N VAL A 177 13.66 -13.57 1.93
CA VAL A 177 13.58 -12.09 1.79
C VAL A 177 14.86 -11.42 2.31
N LYS A 178 15.45 -11.91 3.41
CA LYS A 178 16.77 -11.43 3.88
C LYS A 178 17.86 -11.65 2.84
N GLY A 179 17.84 -12.78 2.15
CA GLY A 179 18.76 -13.07 1.05
C GLY A 179 18.58 -12.12 -0.14
N LEU A 180 17.33 -11.81 -0.52
CA LEU A 180 17.05 -10.83 -1.57
C LEU A 180 17.54 -9.43 -1.18
N ILE A 181 17.28 -8.97 0.05
CA ILE A 181 17.77 -7.70 0.58
C ILE A 181 19.29 -7.63 0.54
N ALA A 182 19.98 -8.66 0.99
CA ALA A 182 21.44 -8.71 1.01
C ALA A 182 22.09 -8.64 -0.39
N ASN A 183 21.36 -9.02 -1.44
CA ASN A 183 21.81 -8.98 -2.83
C ASN A 183 21.22 -7.79 -3.63
N SER A 184 20.59 -6.82 -2.98
CA SER A 184 19.99 -5.64 -3.58
C SER A 184 20.68 -4.35 -3.14
N LYS A 185 20.22 -3.20 -3.68
CA LYS A 185 20.67 -1.87 -3.21
C LYS A 185 20.40 -1.64 -1.72
N PHE A 186 19.42 -2.34 -1.14
CA PHE A 186 19.05 -2.23 0.27
C PHE A 186 20.06 -2.88 1.22
N ALA A 187 21.04 -3.66 0.72
CA ALA A 187 22.10 -4.23 1.55
C ALA A 187 22.90 -3.18 2.36
N SER A 188 23.01 -1.95 1.81
CA SER A 188 23.68 -0.83 2.47
C SER A 188 22.77 -0.06 3.45
N MET A 189 21.50 -0.46 3.61
CA MET A 189 20.49 0.23 4.43
C MET A 189 20.17 -0.58 5.69
N PRO A 190 20.85 -0.36 6.81
CA PRO A 190 20.74 -1.22 8.00
C PRO A 190 19.35 -1.17 8.65
N LEU A 191 18.53 -0.17 8.34
CA LEU A 191 17.17 0.00 8.89
C LEU A 191 16.09 -0.59 7.98
N PHE A 192 16.43 -0.98 6.74
CA PHE A 192 15.45 -1.47 5.78
C PHE A 192 14.82 -2.78 6.22
N ALA A 193 13.48 -2.81 6.22
CA ALA A 193 12.66 -3.98 6.54
C ALA A 193 13.01 -4.66 7.89
N LYS A 194 13.40 -3.88 8.91
CA LYS A 194 13.70 -4.40 10.26
C LYS A 194 12.46 -4.61 11.10
N GLU A 195 11.47 -3.73 10.95
CA GLU A 195 10.27 -3.70 11.78
C GLU A 195 9.05 -4.12 10.98
N ASN A 196 8.15 -4.92 11.57
CA ASN A 196 6.89 -5.36 10.98
C ASN A 196 5.68 -4.56 11.49
N THR A 197 5.93 -3.36 11.98
CA THR A 197 4.91 -2.38 12.43
C THR A 197 5.40 -0.99 12.07
N GLY A 198 4.54 -0.20 11.43
CA GLY A 198 4.90 1.15 11.02
C GLY A 198 3.76 1.82 10.26
N HIS A 199 4.05 2.97 9.73
CA HIS A 199 3.09 3.80 9.00
C HIS A 199 2.89 3.28 7.56
N ILE A 200 1.71 3.56 7.00
CA ILE A 200 1.49 3.49 5.55
C ILE A 200 2.01 4.80 4.96
N GLY A 201 2.74 4.73 3.84
CA GLY A 201 3.26 5.90 3.16
C GLY A 201 2.87 5.98 1.69
N LEU A 202 2.82 7.21 1.15
CA LEU A 202 2.70 7.48 -0.28
C LEU A 202 3.87 8.37 -0.71
N GLN A 203 4.55 7.95 -1.78
CA GLN A 203 5.75 8.64 -2.24
C GLN A 203 5.44 9.87 -3.10
N HIS A 204 6.22 10.93 -2.89
CA HIS A 204 6.32 12.06 -3.82
C HIS A 204 7.64 11.98 -4.58
N HIS A 205 7.68 11.22 -5.68
CA HIS A 205 8.91 11.07 -6.48
C HIS A 205 9.24 12.32 -7.32
N GLY A 206 8.22 13.11 -7.68
CA GLY A 206 8.36 14.35 -8.43
C GLY A 206 7.40 14.48 -9.60
N GLU A 207 6.91 13.36 -10.11
CA GLU A 207 5.93 13.27 -11.18
C GLU A 207 4.51 13.43 -10.62
N GLU A 208 3.55 13.65 -11.52
CA GLU A 208 2.15 13.80 -11.16
C GLU A 208 1.48 12.43 -10.99
N VAL A 209 1.03 12.15 -9.76
CA VAL A 209 0.34 10.93 -9.36
C VAL A 209 -0.90 11.28 -8.55
N TRP A 210 -1.98 10.52 -8.73
CA TRP A 210 -3.24 10.70 -8.03
C TRP A 210 -3.60 9.46 -7.24
N TYR A 211 -4.08 9.65 -6.02
CA TYR A 211 -4.61 8.64 -5.14
C TYR A 211 -6.03 8.96 -4.69
N ARG A 212 -6.89 7.96 -4.57
CA ARG A 212 -8.25 8.11 -4.05
C ARG A 212 -8.76 6.84 -3.39
N ASN A 213 -9.92 6.92 -2.73
CA ASN A 213 -10.61 5.77 -2.13
C ASN A 213 -9.70 4.96 -1.19
N ILE A 214 -8.91 5.67 -0.36
CA ILE A 214 -7.92 5.02 0.50
C ILE A 214 -8.60 4.56 1.80
N LYS A 215 -8.59 3.27 2.04
CA LYS A 215 -9.16 2.66 3.24
C LYS A 215 -8.30 1.51 3.74
N ILE A 216 -8.32 1.31 5.05
CA ILE A 216 -7.56 0.26 5.73
C ILE A 216 -8.44 -0.43 6.77
N ARG A 217 -8.20 -1.70 7.03
CA ARG A 217 -8.72 -2.41 8.20
C ARG A 217 -7.63 -3.20 8.89
N LYS A 218 -7.71 -3.29 10.21
CA LYS A 218 -6.84 -4.17 11.02
C LYS A 218 -7.36 -5.61 10.90
N LEU A 219 -6.44 -6.59 10.86
CA LEU A 219 -6.74 -8.01 10.68
C LEU A 219 -6.45 -8.84 11.94
#